data_e0593bb3262c43a7ddf77086c2cb98c8
#
_entry.id   e0593bb3262c43a7ddf77086c2cb98c8
#
_cell.length_a   1.000
_cell.length_b   1.000
_cell.length_c   1.000
_cell.angle_alpha   90.00
_cell.angle_beta   90.00
_cell.angle_gamma   90.00
#
_symmetry.space_group_name_H-M   'P 1'
#
loop_
_entity.id
_entity.type
_entity.pdbx_description
1 polymer ?
#
loop_
_entity_poly.entity_id
_entity_poly.type
_entity_poly.pdbx_seq_one_letter_code
_entity_poly.pdbx_strand_id
1 'polypeptide(L)'
;VKLSKSFANIPSLVDKLRAAGAKGVVLFNRSYQPDIDIDKVQMVAGDVFTSAGEISDTIRHAGIVSALVPGISIASSTGIHDGEAALKCLLAGAHVTQICTVLYKKGPQFVAEMIATIESWMQVKGYYSVSEFRGKLNAASVKSATMYERMQFMKYFANKDN
;
A
#
# COMPACT_ATOMS: atom_id res chain seq x y z
N VAL A 1 13.85 5.25 4.43
CA VAL A 1 14.17 5.25 2.99
C VAL A 1 12.89 5.10 2.17
N LYS A 2 12.69 5.93 1.13
CA LYS A 2 11.55 5.81 0.22
C LYS A 2 11.97 5.07 -1.04
N LEU A 3 11.25 3.99 -1.39
CA LEU A 3 11.61 3.08 -2.46
C LEU A 3 10.71 3.26 -3.68
N SER A 4 11.26 2.96 -4.87
CA SER A 4 10.47 2.73 -6.08
C SER A 4 9.93 1.29 -6.11
N LYS A 5 8.80 1.07 -6.78
CA LYS A 5 8.27 -0.28 -7.02
C LYS A 5 9.02 -1.07 -8.11
N SER A 6 9.96 -0.44 -8.79
CA SER A 6 10.68 -1.02 -9.94
C SER A 6 11.80 -2.02 -9.56
N PHE A 7 12.02 -2.28 -8.28
CA PHE A 7 13.00 -3.28 -7.85
C PHE A 7 12.44 -4.70 -7.96
N ALA A 8 13.25 -5.63 -8.48
CA ALA A 8 12.83 -7.01 -8.69
C ALA A 8 12.55 -7.78 -7.39
N ASN A 9 13.25 -7.46 -6.29
CA ASN A 9 13.09 -8.13 -5.00
C ASN A 9 13.07 -7.11 -3.86
N ILE A 10 11.90 -6.56 -3.60
CA ILE A 10 11.67 -5.57 -2.54
C ILE A 10 12.00 -6.11 -1.14
N PRO A 11 11.55 -7.30 -0.71
CA PRO A 11 11.88 -7.83 0.62
C PRO A 11 13.37 -7.95 0.86
N SER A 12 14.13 -8.48 -0.09
CA SER A 12 15.59 -8.58 0.03
C SER A 12 16.27 -7.22 0.12
N LEU A 13 15.82 -6.23 -0.67
CA LEU A 13 16.32 -4.87 -0.59
C LEU A 13 16.03 -4.25 0.78
N VAL A 14 14.80 -4.41 1.29
CA VAL A 14 14.39 -3.86 2.59
C VAL A 14 15.18 -4.50 3.74
N ASP A 15 15.46 -5.81 3.67
CA ASP A 15 16.29 -6.48 4.68
C ASP A 15 17.73 -5.95 4.68
N LYS A 16 18.32 -5.73 3.52
CA LYS A 16 19.64 -5.10 3.40
C LYS A 16 19.67 -3.67 3.97
N LEU A 17 18.61 -2.88 3.70
CA LEU A 17 18.48 -1.54 4.26
C LEU A 17 18.35 -1.57 5.78
N ARG A 18 17.56 -2.51 6.32
CA ARG A 18 17.44 -2.74 7.77
C ARG A 18 18.79 -3.11 8.38
N ALA A 19 19.52 -4.04 7.77
CA ALA A 19 20.87 -4.42 8.20
C ALA A 19 21.86 -3.25 8.16
N ALA A 20 21.71 -2.34 7.19
CA ALA A 20 22.47 -1.11 7.10
C ALA A 20 22.02 0.02 8.07
N GLY A 21 21.01 -0.26 8.94
CA GLY A 21 20.58 0.67 9.98
C GLY A 21 19.32 1.47 9.65
N ALA A 22 18.67 1.26 8.52
CA ALA A 22 17.39 1.91 8.23
C ALA A 22 16.32 1.47 9.24
N LYS A 23 15.59 2.43 9.82
CA LYS A 23 14.51 2.18 10.79
C LYS A 23 13.15 2.03 10.13
N GLY A 24 13.00 2.51 8.91
CA GLY A 24 11.75 2.40 8.17
C GLY A 24 11.92 2.60 6.67
N VAL A 25 10.93 2.09 5.95
CA VAL A 25 10.81 2.24 4.50
C VAL A 25 9.45 2.79 4.11
N VAL A 26 9.42 3.57 3.04
CA VAL A 26 8.17 4.00 2.42
C VAL A 26 7.95 3.20 1.13
N LEU A 27 6.82 2.51 1.06
CA LEU A 27 6.37 1.72 -0.08
C LEU A 27 5.08 2.36 -0.64
N PHE A 28 5.08 3.09 -1.75
CA PHE A 28 6.22 3.40 -2.61
C PHE A 28 6.31 4.88 -2.98
N ASN A 29 7.43 5.29 -3.56
CA ASN A 29 7.47 6.52 -4.34
C ASN A 29 6.67 6.33 -5.62
N ARG A 30 5.90 7.34 -6.01
CA ARG A 30 5.28 7.35 -7.32
C ARG A 30 6.32 7.76 -8.36
N SER A 31 6.60 6.86 -9.28
CA SER A 31 7.48 7.15 -10.41
C SER A 31 6.77 8.00 -11.44
N TYR A 32 7.53 8.79 -12.18
CA TYR A 32 7.05 9.46 -13.38
C TYR A 32 6.41 8.44 -14.33
N GLN A 33 5.24 8.76 -14.84
CA GLN A 33 4.55 7.95 -15.84
C GLN A 33 4.62 8.70 -17.18
N PRO A 34 5.38 8.20 -18.15
CA PRO A 34 5.39 8.78 -19.49
C PRO A 34 4.07 8.45 -20.20
N ASP A 35 3.64 9.36 -21.06
CA ASP A 35 2.52 9.16 -21.97
C ASP A 35 2.88 9.73 -23.34
N ILE A 36 2.07 9.47 -24.35
CA ILE A 36 2.27 9.91 -25.74
C ILE A 36 1.06 10.71 -26.19
N ASP A 37 1.30 11.98 -26.55
CA ASP A 37 0.34 12.79 -27.29
C ASP A 37 0.42 12.37 -28.77
N ILE A 38 -0.59 11.62 -29.23
CA ILE A 38 -0.61 11.06 -30.58
C ILE A 38 -0.84 12.13 -31.67
N ASP A 39 -1.51 13.23 -31.32
CA ASP A 39 -1.78 14.31 -32.28
C ASP A 39 -0.51 15.13 -32.50
N LYS A 40 0.30 15.36 -31.50
CA LYS A 40 1.56 16.10 -31.58
C LYS A 40 2.79 15.21 -31.83
N VAL A 41 2.61 13.88 -31.78
CA VAL A 41 3.67 12.87 -31.90
C VAL A 41 4.84 13.17 -30.93
N GLN A 42 4.52 13.40 -29.66
CA GLN A 42 5.52 13.75 -28.63
C GLN A 42 5.27 13.06 -27.30
N MET A 43 6.34 12.88 -26.53
CA MET A 43 6.25 12.41 -25.15
C MET A 43 5.68 13.50 -24.24
N VAL A 44 4.74 13.11 -23.40
CA VAL A 44 4.13 13.98 -22.37
C VAL A 44 4.15 13.29 -21.03
N ALA A 45 3.87 14.03 -19.96
CA ALA A 45 3.63 13.44 -18.65
C ALA A 45 2.23 12.84 -18.62
N GLY A 46 2.14 11.61 -18.15
CA GLY A 46 0.86 11.01 -17.77
C GLY A 46 0.30 11.62 -16.48
N ASP A 47 -0.68 10.96 -15.90
CA ASP A 47 -1.37 11.45 -14.70
C ASP A 47 -0.41 11.74 -13.53
N VAL A 48 -0.45 12.98 -13.04
CA VAL A 48 0.31 13.39 -11.84
C VAL A 48 -0.30 12.79 -10.58
N PHE A 49 -1.62 12.69 -10.52
CA PHE A 49 -2.34 12.14 -9.38
C PHE A 49 -2.47 10.62 -9.46
N THR A 50 -2.42 9.97 -8.29
CA THR A 50 -2.67 8.53 -8.21
C THR A 50 -4.14 8.21 -8.44
N SER A 51 -4.40 6.99 -8.93
CA SER A 51 -5.72 6.37 -8.90
C SER A 51 -5.88 5.47 -7.65
N ALA A 52 -7.11 5.18 -7.24
CA ALA A 52 -7.38 4.25 -6.15
C ALA A 52 -6.92 2.81 -6.47
N GLY A 53 -6.89 2.43 -7.76
CA GLY A 53 -6.42 1.11 -8.19
C GLY A 53 -4.93 0.84 -7.92
N GLU A 54 -4.12 1.88 -7.81
CA GLU A 54 -2.69 1.75 -7.53
C GLU A 54 -2.38 1.21 -6.12
N ILE A 55 -3.38 1.13 -5.24
CA ILE A 55 -3.21 0.60 -3.87
C ILE A 55 -2.82 -0.88 -3.84
N SER A 56 -3.16 -1.65 -4.87
CA SER A 56 -2.93 -3.10 -4.90
C SER A 56 -1.46 -3.47 -4.72
N ASP A 57 -0.55 -2.77 -5.40
CA ASP A 57 0.89 -2.94 -5.23
C ASP A 57 1.35 -2.58 -3.81
N THR A 58 0.78 -1.50 -3.26
CA THR A 58 1.11 -1.01 -1.92
C THR A 58 0.71 -2.03 -0.85
N ILE A 59 -0.52 -2.55 -0.90
CA ILE A 59 -1.01 -3.60 0.02
C ILE A 59 -0.16 -4.85 -0.09
N ARG A 60 0.09 -5.31 -1.33
CA ARG A 60 0.87 -6.52 -1.59
C ARG A 60 2.24 -6.45 -0.93
N HIS A 61 2.99 -5.40 -1.19
CA HIS A 61 4.35 -5.29 -0.68
C HIS A 61 4.40 -4.98 0.81
N ALA A 62 3.45 -4.22 1.35
CA ALA A 62 3.33 -4.04 2.80
C ALA A 62 3.10 -5.40 3.49
N GLY A 63 2.22 -6.24 2.94
CA GLY A 63 1.94 -7.58 3.47
C GLY A 63 3.14 -8.52 3.42
N ILE A 64 3.88 -8.52 2.32
CA ILE A 64 5.09 -9.35 2.17
C ILE A 64 6.23 -8.86 3.06
N VAL A 65 6.54 -7.56 3.03
CA VAL A 65 7.66 -6.98 3.78
C VAL A 65 7.42 -7.09 5.28
N SER A 66 6.20 -6.83 5.77
CA SER A 66 5.90 -6.94 7.20
C SER A 66 6.03 -8.37 7.72
N ALA A 67 5.80 -9.38 6.88
CA ALA A 67 5.97 -10.78 7.24
C ALA A 67 7.43 -11.25 7.18
N LEU A 68 8.19 -10.82 6.16
CA LEU A 68 9.53 -11.34 5.89
C LEU A 68 10.66 -10.53 6.51
N VAL A 69 10.43 -9.26 6.85
CA VAL A 69 11.47 -8.35 7.37
C VAL A 69 11.00 -7.75 8.70
N PRO A 70 11.00 -8.54 9.79
CA PRO A 70 10.60 -8.03 11.10
C PRO A 70 11.55 -6.92 11.60
N GLY A 71 11.00 -6.00 12.39
CA GLY A 71 11.79 -4.94 13.03
C GLY A 71 12.03 -3.70 12.15
N ILE A 72 11.44 -3.62 10.94
CA ILE A 72 11.43 -2.39 10.14
C ILE A 72 10.03 -1.76 10.13
N SER A 73 9.97 -0.44 10.28
CA SER A 73 8.69 0.27 10.15
C SER A 73 8.34 0.48 8.67
N ILE A 74 7.07 0.28 8.34
CA ILE A 74 6.55 0.43 6.97
C ILE A 74 5.59 1.60 6.91
N ALA A 75 5.85 2.55 6.02
CA ALA A 75 4.90 3.57 5.61
C ALA A 75 4.34 3.19 4.23
N SER A 76 3.05 2.90 4.15
CA SER A 76 2.36 2.68 2.87
C SER A 76 2.07 4.01 2.18
N SER A 77 2.37 4.09 0.90
CA SER A 77 2.16 5.30 0.08
C SER A 77 1.76 4.90 -1.34
N THR A 78 0.93 5.69 -1.98
CA THR A 78 0.36 5.48 -3.32
C THR A 78 -0.96 4.70 -3.31
N GLY A 79 -1.98 5.25 -3.93
CA GLY A 79 -3.31 4.65 -4.07
C GLY A 79 -4.21 4.75 -2.83
N ILE A 80 -3.81 5.49 -1.81
CA ILE A 80 -4.60 5.65 -0.57
C ILE A 80 -5.47 6.90 -0.71
N HIS A 81 -6.77 6.69 -0.93
CA HIS A 81 -7.72 7.75 -1.27
C HIS A 81 -8.84 7.94 -0.25
N ASP A 82 -8.95 7.06 0.75
CA ASP A 82 -9.96 7.10 1.81
C ASP A 82 -9.50 6.31 3.05
N GLY A 83 -10.33 6.32 4.11
CA GLY A 83 -10.05 5.62 5.36
C GLY A 83 -10.03 4.10 5.22
N GLU A 84 -10.84 3.53 4.32
CA GLU A 84 -10.82 2.08 4.07
C GLU A 84 -9.51 1.65 3.40
N ALA A 85 -9.00 2.44 2.46
CA ALA A 85 -7.70 2.21 1.84
C ALA A 85 -6.57 2.25 2.87
N ALA A 86 -6.62 3.20 3.81
CA ALA A 86 -5.68 3.25 4.93
C ALA A 86 -5.79 2.01 5.83
N LEU A 87 -6.99 1.58 6.19
CA LEU A 87 -7.24 0.34 6.96
C LEU A 87 -6.65 -0.90 6.28
N LYS A 88 -6.84 -1.04 4.96
CA LYS A 88 -6.27 -2.16 4.19
C LYS A 88 -4.74 -2.20 4.32
N CYS A 89 -4.08 -1.05 4.25
CA CYS A 89 -2.64 -0.96 4.43
C CYS A 89 -2.20 -1.33 5.86
N LEU A 90 -2.92 -0.86 6.88
CA LEU A 90 -2.64 -1.20 8.29
C LEU A 90 -2.83 -2.70 8.55
N LEU A 91 -3.91 -3.29 8.06
CA LEU A 91 -4.16 -4.74 8.13
C LEU A 91 -3.08 -5.56 7.41
N ALA A 92 -2.53 -5.06 6.30
CA ALA A 92 -1.40 -5.68 5.61
C ALA A 92 -0.08 -5.56 6.39
N GLY A 93 0.03 -4.63 7.36
CA GLY A 93 1.21 -4.50 8.22
C GLY A 93 1.93 -3.16 8.16
N ALA A 94 1.37 -2.16 7.47
CA ALA A 94 1.90 -0.81 7.53
C ALA A 94 1.78 -0.23 8.95
N HIS A 95 2.77 0.55 9.35
CA HIS A 95 2.76 1.29 10.62
C HIS A 95 2.05 2.63 10.46
N VAL A 96 2.21 3.26 9.30
CA VAL A 96 1.59 4.53 8.93
C VAL A 96 1.21 4.52 7.45
N THR A 97 0.32 5.44 7.07
CA THR A 97 -0.05 5.69 5.68
C THR A 97 0.32 7.10 5.29
N GLN A 98 0.77 7.29 4.05
CA GLN A 98 1.07 8.59 3.46
C GLN A 98 0.06 8.89 2.35
N ILE A 99 -0.53 10.07 2.40
CA ILE A 99 -1.49 10.55 1.42
C ILE A 99 -0.98 11.85 0.78
N CYS A 100 -1.25 12.04 -0.48
CA CYS A 100 -0.92 13.28 -1.19
C CYS A 100 -2.07 13.69 -2.12
N THR A 101 -2.41 12.87 -3.10
CA THR A 101 -3.45 13.15 -4.11
C THR A 101 -4.78 13.57 -3.49
N VAL A 102 -5.20 12.91 -2.42
CA VAL A 102 -6.47 13.21 -1.75
C VAL A 102 -6.45 14.57 -1.07
N LEU A 103 -5.30 14.98 -0.52
CA LEU A 103 -5.15 16.32 0.05
C LEU A 103 -5.28 17.40 -1.01
N TYR A 104 -4.71 17.19 -2.20
CA TYR A 104 -4.89 18.12 -3.32
C TYR A 104 -6.35 18.20 -3.78
N LYS A 105 -7.05 17.06 -3.84
CA LYS A 105 -8.41 16.98 -4.39
C LYS A 105 -9.49 17.38 -3.39
N LYS A 106 -9.31 17.07 -2.10
CA LYS A 106 -10.35 17.22 -1.06
C LYS A 106 -9.96 18.16 0.08
N GLY A 107 -8.72 18.62 0.11
CA GLY A 107 -8.20 19.49 1.18
C GLY A 107 -7.82 18.73 2.46
N PRO A 108 -7.11 19.40 3.38
CA PRO A 108 -6.57 18.77 4.59
C PRO A 108 -7.65 18.31 5.58
N GLN A 109 -8.84 18.90 5.56
CA GLN A 109 -9.96 18.50 6.41
C GLN A 109 -10.39 17.05 6.18
N PHE A 110 -10.15 16.51 5.01
CA PHE A 110 -10.49 15.12 4.68
C PHE A 110 -9.71 14.08 5.51
N VAL A 111 -8.60 14.47 6.12
CA VAL A 111 -7.87 13.61 7.08
C VAL A 111 -8.75 13.22 8.26
N ALA A 112 -9.56 14.15 8.78
CA ALA A 112 -10.48 13.86 9.87
C ALA A 112 -11.53 12.81 9.48
N GLU A 113 -12.06 12.88 8.26
CA GLU A 113 -13.01 11.88 7.74
C GLU A 113 -12.35 10.49 7.61
N MET A 114 -11.10 10.44 7.16
CA MET A 114 -10.35 9.18 7.09
C MET A 114 -10.11 8.57 8.49
N ILE A 115 -9.75 9.40 9.47
CA ILE A 115 -9.57 8.98 10.86
C ILE A 115 -10.88 8.47 11.44
N ALA A 116 -11.98 9.21 11.27
CA ALA A 116 -13.29 8.79 11.74
C ALA A 116 -13.74 7.44 11.15
N THR A 117 -13.40 7.17 9.88
CA THR A 117 -13.66 5.87 9.25
C THR A 117 -12.88 4.76 9.95
N ILE A 118 -11.61 4.99 10.27
CA ILE A 118 -10.75 4.01 10.97
C ILE A 118 -11.29 3.75 12.38
N GLU A 119 -11.60 4.81 13.14
CA GLU A 119 -12.11 4.71 14.51
C GLU A 119 -13.46 3.99 14.55
N SER A 120 -14.38 4.32 13.65
CA SER A 120 -15.67 3.65 13.54
C SER A 120 -15.52 2.15 13.26
N TRP A 121 -14.61 1.78 12.34
CA TRP A 121 -14.32 0.39 12.05
C TRP A 121 -13.69 -0.32 13.27
N MET A 122 -12.78 0.33 13.98
CA MET A 122 -12.18 -0.21 15.21
C MET A 122 -13.23 -0.49 16.27
N GLN A 123 -14.17 0.42 16.50
CA GLN A 123 -15.28 0.24 17.45
C GLN A 123 -16.14 -0.97 17.10
N VAL A 124 -16.56 -1.10 15.84
CA VAL A 124 -17.36 -2.24 15.35
C VAL A 124 -16.63 -3.57 15.51
N LYS A 125 -15.29 -3.58 15.37
CA LYS A 125 -14.46 -4.78 15.51
C LYS A 125 -13.95 -5.04 16.92
N GLY A 126 -14.18 -4.14 17.87
CA GLY A 126 -13.73 -4.25 19.25
C GLY A 126 -12.23 -4.05 19.43
N TYR A 127 -11.59 -3.24 18.59
CA TYR A 127 -10.19 -2.89 18.72
C TYR A 127 -10.02 -1.56 19.44
N TYR A 128 -9.08 -1.47 20.37
CA TYR A 128 -8.77 -0.28 21.16
C TYR A 128 -7.51 0.44 20.63
N SER A 129 -6.70 -0.23 19.81
CA SER A 129 -5.49 0.34 19.24
C SER A 129 -5.18 -0.24 17.86
N VAL A 130 -4.46 0.54 17.04
CA VAL A 130 -3.97 0.08 15.73
C VAL A 130 -3.05 -1.14 15.86
N SER A 131 -2.28 -1.22 16.94
CA SER A 131 -1.36 -2.34 17.18
C SER A 131 -2.07 -3.70 17.33
N GLU A 132 -3.34 -3.72 17.74
CA GLU A 132 -4.11 -4.95 17.90
C GLU A 132 -4.50 -5.59 16.57
N PHE A 133 -4.63 -4.83 15.50
CA PHE A 133 -5.02 -5.36 14.21
C PHE A 133 -3.97 -5.20 13.11
N ARG A 134 -2.93 -4.40 13.34
CA ARG A 134 -1.86 -4.22 12.36
C ARG A 134 -1.21 -5.55 11.99
N GLY A 135 -1.13 -5.82 10.69
CA GLY A 135 -0.50 -7.02 10.15
C GLY A 135 -1.31 -8.31 10.29
N LYS A 136 -2.55 -8.26 10.80
CA LYS A 136 -3.41 -9.46 10.88
C LYS A 136 -3.67 -10.12 9.53
N LEU A 137 -3.49 -9.38 8.44
CA LEU A 137 -3.63 -9.89 7.08
C LEU A 137 -2.31 -9.79 6.29
N ASN A 138 -1.16 -9.84 6.96
CA ASN A 138 0.13 -9.94 6.26
C ASN A 138 0.38 -11.35 5.70
N ALA A 139 1.44 -11.53 4.92
CA ALA A 139 1.70 -12.81 4.25
C ALA A 139 1.95 -14.00 5.20
N ALA A 140 2.36 -13.76 6.44
CA ALA A 140 2.54 -14.82 7.46
C ALA A 140 1.22 -15.17 8.16
N SER A 141 0.28 -14.22 8.26
CA SER A 141 -0.95 -14.38 9.05
C SER A 141 -2.13 -14.94 8.25
N VAL A 142 -2.11 -14.80 6.92
CA VAL A 142 -3.19 -15.32 6.06
C VAL A 142 -3.05 -16.82 5.82
N LYS A 143 -4.18 -17.56 5.77
CA LYS A 143 -4.20 -19.01 5.50
C LYS A 143 -3.55 -19.43 4.18
N SER A 144 -3.38 -18.51 3.25
CA SER A 144 -2.75 -18.75 1.96
C SER A 144 -1.80 -17.60 1.62
N ALA A 145 -0.54 -17.73 2.02
CA ALA A 145 0.54 -16.79 1.64
C ALA A 145 0.63 -16.61 0.10
N THR A 146 0.16 -17.60 -0.65
CA THR A 146 0.07 -17.55 -2.12
C THR A 146 -0.78 -16.40 -2.66
N MET A 147 -1.68 -15.81 -1.86
CA MET A 147 -2.43 -14.60 -2.26
C MET A 147 -1.51 -13.40 -2.47
N TYR A 148 -0.41 -13.32 -1.72
CA TYR A 148 0.59 -12.25 -1.87
C TYR A 148 1.68 -12.60 -2.91
N GLU A 149 2.01 -13.88 -3.07
CA GLU A 149 3.14 -14.34 -3.86
C GLU A 149 2.77 -14.61 -5.33
N ARG A 150 1.58 -15.16 -5.59
CA ARG A 150 1.17 -15.53 -6.95
C ARG A 150 0.63 -14.36 -7.74
N MET A 151 1.26 -14.11 -8.87
CA MET A 151 0.76 -13.18 -9.89
C MET A 151 -0.18 -13.89 -10.91
N GLN A 152 -0.66 -15.11 -10.62
CA GLN A 152 -1.50 -15.85 -11.55
C GLN A 152 -2.96 -15.39 -11.48
N PHE A 153 -3.37 -14.72 -12.52
CA PHE A 153 -4.70 -14.15 -12.73
C PHE A 153 -5.82 -15.22 -12.83
N MET A 154 -5.50 -16.39 -13.35
CA MET A 154 -6.47 -17.45 -13.69
C MET A 154 -7.29 -18.00 -12.52
N LYS A 155 -6.73 -18.04 -11.32
CA LYS A 155 -7.45 -18.58 -10.13
C LYS A 155 -8.64 -17.72 -9.71
N TYR A 156 -8.63 -16.43 -10.03
CA TYR A 156 -9.69 -15.49 -9.65
C TYR A 156 -10.74 -15.29 -10.73
N PHE A 157 -10.44 -15.68 -11.97
CA PHE A 157 -11.39 -15.62 -13.08
C PHE A 157 -12.43 -16.73 -13.00
N ALA A 158 -12.02 -17.93 -12.55
CA ALA A 158 -12.89 -19.09 -12.42
C ALA A 158 -14.00 -18.94 -11.35
N ASN A 159 -13.93 -17.94 -10.49
CA ASN A 159 -14.91 -17.70 -9.42
C ASN A 159 -15.82 -16.48 -9.69
N LYS A 160 -15.80 -15.91 -10.89
CA LYS A 160 -16.69 -14.77 -11.24
C LYS A 160 -18.04 -15.17 -11.81
N ASP A 161 -18.24 -16.45 -12.07
CA ASP A 161 -19.48 -16.99 -12.65
C ASP A 161 -20.38 -17.70 -11.62
N ASN A 162 -20.21 -17.38 -10.32
CA ASN A 162 -21.13 -17.85 -9.25
C ASN A 162 -21.63 -16.68 -8.41
#